data_757abe2fcc726e1905b6bba9df053dc8
#
_entry.id   757abe2fcc726e1905b6bba9df053dc8
#
_cell.length_a   1.000
_cell.length_b   1.000
_cell.length_c   1.000
_cell.angle_alpha   90.00
_cell.angle_beta   90.00
_cell.angle_gamma   90.00
#
_symmetry.space_group_name_H-M   'P 1'
#
loop_
_entity.id
_entity.type
_entity.pdbx_description
1 polymer ?
#
loop_
_entity_poly.entity_id
_entity_poly.type
_entity_poly.pdbx_seq_one_letter_code
_entity_poly.pdbx_strand_id
1 'polypeptide(L)'
;MTAVATRTDSGRLEAHHLQKSYGSRKVVHDVSISVQKGEVVGLLGPNGAGKTTSFYMIVGLVRADAGGIQLDGQPIERLPMHQRSRLGLSYLPQEASIFRKLNVADNVRAVLELQHDEQGQPLSREEIEQRLTSLLQELRVDHLRDSSATALSGGERRRVEIARALATQPRFILLDEPFAGIDPIAVIEIQRIISFLKGRGLGVLITDHNVRETLGICDHACIISDGRVLAQGTPAEIVHNADVRRVYLGEHFRM
;
A
#
# COMPACT_ATOMS: atom_id res chain seq x y z
N MET A 1 -2.19 -37.00 10.60
CA MET A 1 -3.24 -36.41 9.72
C MET A 1 -3.36 -34.95 10.17
N THR A 2 -2.62 -34.06 9.52
CA THR A 2 -2.64 -32.61 9.83
C THR A 2 -3.81 -32.02 9.06
N ALA A 3 -4.81 -31.51 9.77
CA ALA A 3 -5.96 -30.84 9.17
C ALA A 3 -5.47 -29.64 8.37
N VAL A 4 -5.65 -29.68 7.06
CA VAL A 4 -5.54 -28.52 6.19
C VAL A 4 -6.69 -27.61 6.57
N ALA A 5 -6.40 -26.57 7.35
CA ALA A 5 -7.34 -25.51 7.63
C ALA A 5 -7.75 -24.91 6.26
N THR A 6 -9.01 -25.08 5.90
CA THR A 6 -9.63 -24.39 4.76
C THR A 6 -9.41 -22.89 4.94
N ARG A 7 -8.52 -22.31 4.12
CA ARG A 7 -8.32 -20.86 4.05
C ARG A 7 -9.65 -20.24 3.60
N THR A 8 -10.36 -19.62 4.50
CA THR A 8 -11.42 -18.67 4.13
C THR A 8 -10.71 -17.45 3.56
N ASP A 9 -10.72 -17.30 2.23
CA ASP A 9 -10.25 -16.08 1.56
C ASP A 9 -11.26 -14.97 1.91
N SER A 10 -11.08 -14.35 3.09
CA SER A 10 -11.92 -13.25 3.55
C SER A 10 -11.65 -11.97 2.77
N GLY A 11 -10.57 -11.95 1.99
CA GLY A 11 -10.13 -10.78 1.26
C GLY A 11 -9.82 -9.59 2.16
N ARG A 12 -9.23 -9.82 3.36
CA ARG A 12 -9.07 -8.78 4.37
C ARG A 12 -7.67 -8.74 4.96
N LEU A 13 -7.13 -7.53 5.06
CA LEU A 13 -5.94 -7.18 5.84
C LEU A 13 -6.41 -6.46 7.11
N GLU A 14 -6.03 -6.94 8.28
CA GLU A 14 -6.46 -6.40 9.56
C GLU A 14 -5.29 -6.18 10.50
N ALA A 15 -5.31 -5.06 11.18
CA ALA A 15 -4.42 -4.76 12.29
C ALA A 15 -5.27 -4.45 13.52
N HIS A 16 -4.95 -5.08 14.64
CA HIS A 16 -5.74 -5.01 15.88
C HIS A 16 -4.88 -4.57 17.04
N HIS A 17 -5.28 -3.49 17.72
CA HIS A 17 -4.69 -3.01 18.97
C HIS A 17 -3.17 -2.85 18.91
N LEU A 18 -2.64 -2.34 17.76
CA LEU A 18 -1.21 -2.14 17.58
C LEU A 18 -0.65 -1.17 18.60
N GLN A 19 0.48 -1.54 19.19
CA GLN A 19 1.21 -0.69 20.13
C GLN A 19 2.70 -0.65 19.77
N LYS A 20 3.32 0.53 19.97
CA LYS A 20 4.75 0.72 19.75
C LYS A 20 5.34 1.78 20.65
N SER A 21 6.49 1.46 21.24
CA SER A 21 7.32 2.38 22.01
C SER A 21 8.74 2.44 21.45
N TYR A 22 9.37 3.58 21.53
CA TYR A 22 10.78 3.79 21.27
C TYR A 22 11.44 4.34 22.55
N GLY A 23 12.21 3.51 23.22
CA GLY A 23 12.70 3.82 24.55
C GLY A 23 11.55 4.02 25.54
N SER A 24 11.53 5.15 26.24
CA SER A 24 10.45 5.51 27.17
C SER A 24 9.21 6.13 26.49
N ARG A 25 9.30 6.50 25.20
CA ARG A 25 8.21 7.18 24.49
C ARG A 25 7.31 6.17 23.78
N LYS A 26 6.06 6.04 24.24
CA LYS A 26 5.03 5.30 23.52
C LYS A 26 4.48 6.17 22.38
N VAL A 27 4.59 5.69 21.15
CA VAL A 27 4.21 6.43 19.91
C VAL A 27 2.89 5.91 19.35
N VAL A 28 2.63 4.61 19.47
CA VAL A 28 1.34 4.01 19.10
C VAL A 28 0.79 3.34 20.35
N HIS A 29 -0.39 3.80 20.77
CA HIS A 29 -1.03 3.37 22.01
C HIS A 29 -2.06 2.26 21.80
N ASP A 30 -2.89 2.44 20.75
CA ASP A 30 -3.95 1.51 20.38
C ASP A 30 -4.47 1.88 19.00
N VAL A 31 -4.00 1.19 17.96
CA VAL A 31 -4.44 1.42 16.58
C VAL A 31 -4.96 0.13 15.98
N SER A 32 -6.21 0.19 15.53
CA SER A 32 -6.86 -0.88 14.78
C SER A 32 -7.34 -0.33 13.44
N ILE A 33 -7.07 -1.07 12.35
CA ILE A 33 -7.46 -0.70 10.99
C ILE A 33 -7.69 -1.96 10.17
N SER A 34 -8.63 -1.91 9.24
CA SER A 34 -8.87 -3.00 8.30
C SER A 34 -8.98 -2.46 6.87
N VAL A 35 -8.59 -3.30 5.91
CA VAL A 35 -8.71 -3.03 4.47
C VAL A 35 -9.28 -4.28 3.81
N GLN A 36 -10.30 -4.12 2.97
CA GLN A 36 -10.87 -5.21 2.18
C GLN A 36 -10.31 -5.21 0.76
N LYS A 37 -10.37 -6.33 0.06
CA LYS A 37 -10.10 -6.39 -1.37
C LYS A 37 -11.05 -5.45 -2.12
N GLY A 38 -10.51 -4.69 -3.08
CA GLY A 38 -11.30 -3.73 -3.86
C GLY A 38 -11.67 -2.46 -3.10
N GLU A 39 -11.05 -2.22 -1.94
CA GLU A 39 -11.25 -1.04 -1.11
C GLU A 39 -9.98 -0.18 -1.03
N VAL A 40 -10.15 1.14 -0.98
CA VAL A 40 -9.09 2.10 -0.70
C VAL A 40 -9.31 2.69 0.69
N VAL A 41 -8.35 2.50 1.58
CA VAL A 41 -8.39 3.02 2.96
C VAL A 41 -7.27 4.01 3.18
N GLY A 42 -7.59 5.20 3.68
CA GLY A 42 -6.63 6.24 4.06
C GLY A 42 -6.27 6.17 5.54
N LEU A 43 -4.98 6.16 5.87
CA LEU A 43 -4.44 6.28 7.21
C LEU A 43 -3.90 7.69 7.41
N LEU A 44 -4.69 8.57 8.03
CA LEU A 44 -4.48 10.01 8.10
C LEU A 44 -4.34 10.50 9.55
N GLY A 45 -3.96 11.76 9.72
CA GLY A 45 -3.83 12.41 11.02
C GLY A 45 -2.66 13.39 11.07
N PRO A 46 -2.51 14.19 12.14
CA PRO A 46 -1.45 15.19 12.26
C PRO A 46 -0.05 14.58 12.32
N ASN A 47 0.97 15.44 12.17
CA ASN A 47 2.36 15.02 12.31
C ASN A 47 2.63 14.49 13.72
N GLY A 48 3.38 13.38 13.82
CA GLY A 48 3.68 12.75 15.09
C GLY A 48 2.55 11.88 15.68
N ALA A 49 1.39 11.78 15.01
CA ALA A 49 0.24 10.99 15.49
C ALA A 49 0.48 9.46 15.53
N GLY A 50 1.56 8.96 14.94
CA GLY A 50 1.86 7.53 14.90
C GLY A 50 1.51 6.83 13.57
N LYS A 51 1.08 7.58 12.53
CA LYS A 51 0.70 7.04 11.21
C LYS A 51 1.79 6.16 10.59
N THR A 52 2.95 6.74 10.32
CA THR A 52 4.08 6.04 9.69
C THR A 52 4.52 4.83 10.49
N THR A 53 4.54 4.92 11.83
CA THR A 53 4.86 3.79 12.68
C THR A 53 3.83 2.67 12.56
N SER A 54 2.53 3.01 12.59
CA SER A 54 1.45 2.03 12.41
C SER A 54 1.49 1.39 11.03
N PHE A 55 1.67 2.19 10.00
CA PHE A 55 1.82 1.72 8.63
C PHE A 55 3.03 0.78 8.47
N TYR A 56 4.20 1.15 9.02
CA TYR A 56 5.40 0.31 8.96
C TYR A 56 5.30 -0.98 9.77
N MET A 57 4.48 -1.00 10.83
CA MET A 57 4.16 -2.27 11.51
C MET A 57 3.35 -3.19 10.59
N ILE A 58 2.39 -2.65 9.82
CA ILE A 58 1.60 -3.43 8.86
C ILE A 58 2.46 -3.91 7.70
N VAL A 59 3.36 -3.07 7.16
CA VAL A 59 4.33 -3.45 6.12
C VAL A 59 5.28 -4.55 6.59
N GLY A 60 5.66 -4.54 7.87
CA GLY A 60 6.66 -5.45 8.46
C GLY A 60 8.07 -4.86 8.51
N LEU A 61 8.22 -3.54 8.37
CA LEU A 61 9.47 -2.79 8.56
C LEU A 61 9.74 -2.52 10.05
N VAL A 62 8.68 -2.37 10.85
CA VAL A 62 8.75 -2.16 12.30
C VAL A 62 7.97 -3.28 12.98
N ARG A 63 8.54 -3.87 14.02
CA ARG A 63 7.86 -4.87 14.85
C ARG A 63 6.95 -4.16 15.85
N ALA A 64 5.69 -4.59 15.93
CA ALA A 64 4.77 -4.18 16.99
C ALA A 64 5.23 -4.73 18.34
N ASP A 65 5.04 -3.95 19.41
CA ASP A 65 5.32 -4.39 20.77
C ASP A 65 4.13 -5.19 21.34
N ALA A 66 2.90 -4.85 20.89
CA ALA A 66 1.66 -5.57 21.18
C ALA A 66 0.65 -5.38 20.04
N GLY A 67 -0.43 -6.16 20.07
CA GLY A 67 -1.43 -6.25 19.04
C GLY A 67 -1.14 -7.34 18.03
N GLY A 68 -1.99 -7.47 17.00
CA GLY A 68 -1.90 -8.48 15.96
C GLY A 68 -2.11 -7.89 14.57
N ILE A 69 -1.55 -8.55 13.55
CA ILE A 69 -1.77 -8.24 12.15
C ILE A 69 -2.13 -9.54 11.45
N GLN A 70 -3.23 -9.53 10.71
CA GLN A 70 -3.73 -10.71 10.02
C GLN A 70 -3.98 -10.41 8.54
N LEU A 71 -3.67 -11.39 7.72
CA LEU A 71 -4.02 -11.41 6.30
C LEU A 71 -4.91 -12.62 6.05
N ASP A 72 -6.19 -12.39 5.74
CA ASP A 72 -7.22 -13.43 5.62
C ASP A 72 -7.28 -14.36 6.84
N GLY A 73 -7.23 -13.78 8.04
CA GLY A 73 -7.24 -14.51 9.31
C GLY A 73 -5.91 -15.20 9.65
N GLN A 74 -4.91 -15.18 8.77
CA GLN A 74 -3.58 -15.71 9.04
C GLN A 74 -2.74 -14.65 9.77
N PRO A 75 -2.20 -14.92 10.98
CA PRO A 75 -1.31 -14.02 11.67
C PRO A 75 -0.02 -13.78 10.89
N ILE A 76 0.35 -12.51 10.70
CA ILE A 76 1.56 -12.11 9.97
C ILE A 76 2.45 -11.15 10.76
N GLU A 77 2.09 -10.76 11.98
CA GLU A 77 2.81 -9.75 12.76
C GLU A 77 4.28 -10.11 13.04
N ARG A 78 4.61 -11.43 13.05
CA ARG A 78 5.98 -11.91 13.24
C ARG A 78 6.74 -12.16 11.94
N LEU A 79 6.05 -12.10 10.81
CA LEU A 79 6.64 -12.35 9.51
C LEU A 79 7.39 -11.10 9.01
N PRO A 80 8.62 -11.25 8.51
CA PRO A 80 9.34 -10.16 7.86
C PRO A 80 8.67 -9.78 6.53
N MET A 81 8.93 -8.59 6.03
CA MET A 81 8.31 -8.00 4.83
C MET A 81 8.32 -8.95 3.62
N HIS A 82 9.44 -9.64 3.33
CA HIS A 82 9.54 -10.55 2.19
C HIS A 82 8.60 -11.76 2.29
N GLN A 83 8.31 -12.25 3.50
CA GLN A 83 7.33 -13.32 3.70
C GLN A 83 5.89 -12.79 3.57
N ARG A 84 5.62 -11.56 4.06
CA ARG A 84 4.32 -10.90 3.84
C ARG A 84 4.07 -10.66 2.35
N SER A 85 5.12 -10.30 1.59
CA SER A 85 5.04 -10.15 0.14
C SER A 85 4.61 -11.45 -0.57
N ARG A 86 5.18 -12.60 -0.18
CA ARG A 86 4.77 -13.93 -0.70
C ARG A 86 3.33 -14.30 -0.35
N LEU A 87 2.77 -13.71 0.69
CA LEU A 87 1.37 -13.87 1.07
C LEU A 87 0.43 -12.90 0.33
N GLY A 88 0.98 -12.01 -0.52
CA GLY A 88 0.22 -11.07 -1.33
C GLY A 88 0.11 -9.66 -0.76
N LEU A 89 1.02 -9.23 0.13
CA LEU A 89 1.11 -7.88 0.65
C LEU A 89 2.27 -7.13 -0.02
N SER A 90 1.99 -6.20 -0.92
CA SER A 90 3.01 -5.38 -1.58
C SER A 90 3.15 -4.02 -0.92
N TYR A 91 4.34 -3.45 -0.97
CA TYR A 91 4.68 -2.14 -0.43
C TYR A 91 5.35 -1.27 -1.48
N LEU A 92 4.86 -0.05 -1.63
CA LEU A 92 5.42 0.96 -2.52
C LEU A 92 5.84 2.17 -1.69
N PRO A 93 7.15 2.37 -1.49
CA PRO A 93 7.68 3.46 -0.67
C PRO A 93 7.45 4.84 -1.31
N GLN A 94 7.59 5.89 -0.49
CA GLN A 94 7.58 7.27 -0.93
C GLN A 94 8.74 7.56 -1.88
N GLU A 95 9.94 7.10 -1.52
CA GLU A 95 11.13 7.27 -2.37
C GLU A 95 11.12 6.32 -3.56
N ALA A 96 11.70 6.79 -4.67
CA ALA A 96 11.83 5.99 -5.89
C ALA A 96 12.58 4.68 -5.63
N SER A 97 11.89 3.57 -5.84
CA SER A 97 12.39 2.21 -5.61
C SER A 97 12.90 1.51 -6.87
N ILE A 98 12.88 2.21 -8.03
CA ILE A 98 13.29 1.66 -9.32
C ILE A 98 14.77 1.25 -9.34
N PHE A 99 15.09 0.14 -9.98
CA PHE A 99 16.47 -0.27 -10.21
C PHE A 99 17.11 0.61 -11.31
N ARG A 100 17.83 1.64 -10.88
CA ARG A 100 18.32 2.72 -11.76
C ARG A 100 19.24 2.26 -12.89
N LYS A 101 19.95 1.14 -12.73
CA LYS A 101 20.88 0.57 -13.71
C LYS A 101 20.21 -0.36 -14.74
N LEU A 102 18.94 -0.66 -14.57
CA LEU A 102 18.16 -1.51 -15.45
C LEU A 102 17.27 -0.67 -16.37
N ASN A 103 16.89 -1.23 -17.52
CA ASN A 103 15.82 -0.70 -18.34
C ASN A 103 14.44 -1.01 -17.73
N VAL A 104 13.35 -0.54 -18.36
CA VAL A 104 11.98 -0.74 -17.88
C VAL A 104 11.63 -2.24 -17.84
N ALA A 105 11.89 -2.98 -18.92
CA ALA A 105 11.60 -4.41 -18.98
C ALA A 105 12.34 -5.18 -17.88
N ASP A 106 13.63 -4.94 -17.71
CA ASP A 106 14.44 -5.66 -16.73
C ASP A 106 14.07 -5.32 -15.28
N ASN A 107 13.55 -4.11 -15.02
CA ASN A 107 12.99 -3.77 -13.72
C ASN A 107 11.82 -4.69 -13.31
N VAL A 108 10.94 -5.01 -14.25
CA VAL A 108 9.77 -5.88 -14.00
C VAL A 108 10.19 -7.35 -14.06
N ARG A 109 11.02 -7.72 -15.06
CA ARG A 109 11.52 -9.08 -15.25
C ARG A 109 12.24 -9.61 -14.01
N ALA A 110 13.11 -8.81 -13.40
CA ALA A 110 13.84 -9.21 -12.18
C ALA A 110 12.93 -9.66 -11.03
N VAL A 111 11.68 -9.16 -10.97
CA VAL A 111 10.70 -9.61 -9.99
C VAL A 111 9.95 -10.85 -10.46
N LEU A 112 9.60 -10.92 -11.76
CA LEU A 112 8.93 -12.07 -12.34
C LEU A 112 9.77 -13.34 -12.26
N GLU A 113 11.09 -13.25 -12.42
CA GLU A 113 12.03 -14.37 -12.30
C GLU A 113 12.05 -15.02 -10.90
N LEU A 114 11.57 -14.29 -9.88
CA LEU A 114 11.45 -14.79 -8.51
C LEU A 114 10.06 -15.39 -8.22
N GLN A 115 9.13 -15.34 -9.19
CA GLN A 115 7.79 -15.84 -9.01
C GLN A 115 7.71 -17.32 -9.42
N HIS A 116 6.65 -17.96 -8.94
CA HIS A 116 6.36 -19.37 -9.22
C HIS A 116 4.95 -19.47 -9.81
N ASP A 117 4.71 -20.55 -10.55
CA ASP A 117 3.40 -20.92 -11.03
C ASP A 117 2.51 -21.51 -9.91
N GLU A 118 1.29 -21.93 -10.26
CA GLU A 118 0.35 -22.55 -9.33
C GLU A 118 0.84 -23.92 -8.81
N GLN A 119 1.76 -24.56 -9.53
CA GLN A 119 2.38 -25.83 -9.17
C GLN A 119 3.65 -25.65 -8.32
N GLY A 120 4.03 -24.39 -8.03
CA GLY A 120 5.23 -24.04 -7.26
C GLY A 120 6.54 -24.17 -8.06
N GLN A 121 6.47 -24.24 -9.40
CA GLN A 121 7.65 -24.23 -10.27
C GLN A 121 8.02 -22.80 -10.66
N PRO A 122 9.31 -22.48 -10.86
CA PRO A 122 9.74 -21.19 -11.41
C PRO A 122 9.04 -20.93 -12.75
N LEU A 123 8.63 -19.68 -12.98
CA LEU A 123 8.02 -19.28 -14.25
C LEU A 123 8.99 -19.55 -15.43
N SER A 124 8.47 -20.09 -16.52
CA SER A 124 9.20 -20.22 -17.78
C SER A 124 9.52 -18.85 -18.39
N ARG A 125 10.51 -18.80 -19.29
CA ARG A 125 10.85 -17.56 -20.01
C ARG A 125 9.67 -17.00 -20.81
N GLU A 126 8.85 -17.87 -21.39
CA GLU A 126 7.67 -17.47 -22.15
C GLU A 126 6.59 -16.84 -21.24
N GLU A 127 6.31 -17.44 -20.09
CA GLU A 127 5.37 -16.90 -19.10
C GLU A 127 5.85 -15.55 -18.53
N ILE A 128 7.15 -15.43 -18.23
CA ILE A 128 7.74 -14.18 -17.79
C ILE A 128 7.51 -13.10 -18.84
N GLU A 129 7.78 -13.39 -20.11
CA GLU A 129 7.68 -12.45 -21.21
C GLU A 129 6.22 -12.03 -21.48
N GLN A 130 5.28 -12.97 -21.39
CA GLN A 130 3.84 -12.70 -21.51
C GLN A 130 3.34 -11.80 -20.36
N ARG A 131 3.69 -12.15 -19.11
CA ARG A 131 3.30 -11.35 -17.94
C ARG A 131 3.94 -9.96 -17.97
N LEU A 132 5.22 -9.86 -18.34
CA LEU A 132 5.93 -8.60 -18.51
C LEU A 132 5.22 -7.70 -19.51
N THR A 133 4.93 -8.22 -20.70
CA THR A 133 4.26 -7.46 -21.77
C THR A 133 2.88 -6.97 -21.31
N SER A 134 2.08 -7.84 -20.69
CA SER A 134 0.77 -7.48 -20.15
C SER A 134 0.87 -6.35 -19.12
N LEU A 135 1.78 -6.45 -18.15
CA LEU A 135 1.96 -5.44 -17.11
C LEU A 135 2.38 -4.07 -17.68
N LEU A 136 3.30 -4.08 -18.66
CA LEU A 136 3.75 -2.82 -19.28
C LEU A 136 2.61 -2.16 -20.09
N GLN A 137 1.81 -2.94 -20.81
CA GLN A 137 0.65 -2.45 -21.57
C GLN A 137 -0.44 -1.90 -20.64
N GLU A 138 -0.78 -2.64 -19.57
CA GLU A 138 -1.77 -2.21 -18.57
C GLU A 138 -1.40 -0.86 -17.93
N LEU A 139 -0.12 -0.65 -17.65
CA LEU A 139 0.39 0.58 -17.07
C LEU A 139 0.76 1.64 -18.14
N ARG A 140 0.56 1.34 -19.44
CA ARG A 140 0.83 2.23 -20.58
C ARG A 140 2.30 2.70 -20.64
N VAL A 141 3.22 1.80 -20.36
CA VAL A 141 4.68 2.03 -20.41
C VAL A 141 5.40 1.01 -21.32
N ASP A 142 4.66 0.28 -22.14
CA ASP A 142 5.17 -0.69 -23.11
C ASP A 142 6.09 -0.05 -24.17
N HIS A 143 5.79 1.17 -24.59
CA HIS A 143 6.61 1.95 -25.51
C HIS A 143 7.98 2.38 -24.93
N LEU A 144 8.13 2.28 -23.60
CA LEU A 144 9.37 2.58 -22.86
C LEU A 144 10.16 1.32 -22.49
N ARG A 145 9.77 0.15 -23.01
CA ARG A 145 10.30 -1.15 -22.63
C ARG A 145 11.81 -1.20 -22.50
N ASP A 146 12.53 -0.64 -23.48
CA ASP A 146 13.99 -0.68 -23.54
C ASP A 146 14.66 0.62 -23.01
N SER A 147 13.85 1.57 -22.56
CA SER A 147 14.33 2.83 -22.01
C SER A 147 15.04 2.62 -20.67
N SER A 148 16.12 3.35 -20.43
CA SER A 148 16.80 3.37 -19.15
C SER A 148 15.87 3.92 -18.06
N ALA A 149 15.86 3.30 -16.88
CA ALA A 149 15.10 3.77 -15.73
C ALA A 149 15.42 5.22 -15.32
N THR A 150 16.62 5.70 -15.62
CA THR A 150 17.05 7.08 -15.32
C THR A 150 16.51 8.13 -16.29
N ALA A 151 16.03 7.70 -17.46
CA ALA A 151 15.48 8.60 -18.48
C ALA A 151 13.96 8.85 -18.29
N LEU A 152 13.32 8.14 -17.37
CA LEU A 152 11.88 8.22 -17.13
C LEU A 152 11.49 9.50 -16.40
N SER A 153 10.38 10.09 -16.83
CA SER A 153 9.66 11.11 -16.03
C SER A 153 9.17 10.54 -14.70
N GLY A 154 8.78 11.40 -13.77
CA GLY A 154 8.26 10.97 -12.47
C GLY A 154 7.04 10.05 -12.58
N GLY A 155 6.08 10.38 -13.45
CA GLY A 155 4.88 9.58 -13.67
C GLY A 155 5.17 8.23 -14.37
N GLU A 156 6.04 8.20 -15.37
CA GLU A 156 6.47 6.96 -16.03
C GLU A 156 7.20 6.04 -15.04
N ARG A 157 8.11 6.60 -14.26
CA ARG A 157 8.82 5.87 -13.20
C ARG A 157 7.85 5.23 -12.21
N ARG A 158 6.86 6.00 -11.74
CA ARG A 158 5.86 5.49 -10.80
C ARG A 158 5.05 4.34 -11.39
N ARG A 159 4.68 4.43 -12.67
CA ARG A 159 3.99 3.34 -13.37
C ARG A 159 4.85 2.07 -13.49
N VAL A 160 6.15 2.20 -13.74
CA VAL A 160 7.07 1.07 -13.77
C VAL A 160 7.24 0.44 -12.38
N GLU A 161 7.34 1.24 -11.33
CA GLU A 161 7.38 0.75 -9.95
C GLU A 161 6.12 -0.03 -9.57
N ILE A 162 4.97 0.43 -10.03
CA ILE A 162 3.69 -0.27 -9.82
C ILE A 162 3.62 -1.55 -10.66
N ALA A 163 4.06 -1.54 -11.93
CA ALA A 163 4.17 -2.74 -12.74
C ALA A 163 5.03 -3.81 -12.04
N ARG A 164 6.15 -3.38 -11.45
CA ARG A 164 7.01 -4.24 -10.65
C ARG A 164 6.33 -4.77 -9.38
N ALA A 165 5.56 -3.93 -8.69
CA ALA A 165 4.79 -4.35 -7.53
C ALA A 165 3.70 -5.37 -7.92
N LEU A 166 3.01 -5.15 -9.04
CA LEU A 166 1.99 -6.06 -9.56
C LEU A 166 2.56 -7.40 -10.07
N ALA A 167 3.84 -7.44 -10.44
CA ALA A 167 4.53 -8.67 -10.84
C ALA A 167 4.52 -9.74 -9.73
N THR A 168 4.39 -9.35 -8.45
CA THR A 168 4.23 -10.28 -7.32
C THR A 168 2.79 -10.79 -7.15
N GLN A 169 1.85 -10.38 -8.01
CA GLN A 169 0.41 -10.70 -7.91
C GLN A 169 -0.17 -10.41 -6.52
N PRO A 170 -0.03 -9.18 -6.02
CA PRO A 170 -0.47 -8.85 -4.67
C PRO A 170 -2.00 -8.87 -4.57
N ARG A 171 -2.49 -9.09 -3.35
CA ARG A 171 -3.90 -8.91 -2.98
C ARG A 171 -4.13 -7.56 -2.33
N PHE A 172 -3.09 -7.06 -1.66
CA PHE A 172 -3.08 -5.76 -1.00
C PHE A 172 -1.81 -4.99 -1.39
N ILE A 173 -1.95 -3.68 -1.57
CA ILE A 173 -0.83 -2.79 -1.81
C ILE A 173 -0.86 -1.63 -0.82
N LEU A 174 0.28 -1.37 -0.19
CA LEU A 174 0.47 -0.31 0.78
C LEU A 174 1.28 0.81 0.12
N LEU A 175 0.71 2.01 0.05
CA LEU A 175 1.29 3.19 -0.58
C LEU A 175 1.70 4.20 0.48
N ASP A 176 3.00 4.48 0.56
CA ASP A 176 3.57 5.42 1.51
C ASP A 176 3.69 6.80 0.86
N GLU A 177 2.92 7.76 1.35
CA GLU A 177 2.87 9.15 0.92
C GLU A 177 2.88 9.35 -0.62
N PRO A 178 1.93 8.73 -1.35
CA PRO A 178 1.95 8.76 -2.82
C PRO A 178 1.76 10.16 -3.42
N PHE A 179 1.24 11.12 -2.67
CA PHE A 179 1.00 12.51 -3.11
C PHE A 179 2.06 13.49 -2.60
N ALA A 180 3.10 13.02 -1.90
CA ALA A 180 4.10 13.89 -1.33
C ALA A 180 5.00 14.52 -2.40
N GLY A 181 5.11 15.85 -2.40
CA GLY A 181 6.06 16.59 -3.23
C GLY A 181 5.81 16.52 -4.74
N ILE A 182 4.59 16.19 -5.17
CA ILE A 182 4.20 16.14 -6.59
C ILE A 182 3.31 17.32 -6.97
N ASP A 183 3.32 17.66 -8.27
CA ASP A 183 2.48 18.70 -8.83
C ASP A 183 1.01 18.23 -9.03
N PRO A 184 0.04 19.17 -9.20
CA PRO A 184 -1.37 18.82 -9.34
C PRO A 184 -1.71 17.91 -10.52
N ILE A 185 -0.92 17.92 -11.60
CA ILE A 185 -1.14 17.04 -12.77
C ILE A 185 -0.74 15.61 -12.38
N ALA A 186 0.38 15.46 -11.69
CA ALA A 186 0.85 14.18 -11.20
C ALA A 186 -0.10 13.58 -10.15
N VAL A 187 -0.75 14.41 -9.32
CA VAL A 187 -1.81 13.94 -8.38
C VAL A 187 -2.91 13.19 -9.14
N ILE A 188 -3.42 13.77 -10.23
CA ILE A 188 -4.48 13.14 -11.05
C ILE A 188 -4.01 11.79 -11.60
N GLU A 189 -2.76 11.69 -12.04
CA GLU A 189 -2.20 10.43 -12.54
C GLU A 189 -2.13 9.36 -11.44
N ILE A 190 -1.67 9.72 -10.24
CA ILE A 190 -1.63 8.81 -9.08
C ILE A 190 -3.03 8.36 -8.68
N GLN A 191 -4.01 9.27 -8.65
CA GLN A 191 -5.40 8.93 -8.35
C GLN A 191 -5.97 7.92 -9.38
N ARG A 192 -5.67 8.10 -10.67
CA ARG A 192 -6.05 7.13 -11.72
C ARG A 192 -5.42 5.77 -11.50
N ILE A 193 -4.15 5.73 -11.10
CA ILE A 193 -3.44 4.50 -10.80
C ILE A 193 -4.08 3.80 -9.59
N ILE A 194 -4.40 4.51 -8.51
CA ILE A 194 -5.05 3.95 -7.33
C ILE A 194 -6.44 3.39 -7.70
N SER A 195 -7.21 4.13 -8.49
CA SER A 195 -8.50 3.67 -9.01
C SER A 195 -8.35 2.40 -9.88
N PHE A 196 -7.30 2.32 -10.69
CA PHE A 196 -6.97 1.13 -11.48
C PHE A 196 -6.64 -0.06 -10.57
N LEU A 197 -5.82 0.12 -9.52
CA LEU A 197 -5.50 -0.95 -8.56
C LEU A 197 -6.76 -1.46 -7.85
N LYS A 198 -7.62 -0.55 -7.39
CA LYS A 198 -8.93 -0.88 -6.81
C LYS A 198 -9.80 -1.67 -7.82
N GLY A 199 -9.88 -1.20 -9.06
CA GLY A 199 -10.64 -1.86 -10.13
C GLY A 199 -10.15 -3.28 -10.46
N ARG A 200 -8.90 -3.59 -10.18
CA ARG A 200 -8.33 -4.95 -10.23
C ARG A 200 -8.68 -5.80 -9.01
N GLY A 201 -9.44 -5.27 -8.06
CA GLY A 201 -9.81 -5.97 -6.84
C GLY A 201 -8.73 -5.97 -5.76
N LEU A 202 -7.68 -5.13 -5.87
CA LEU A 202 -6.68 -5.00 -4.81
C LEU A 202 -7.24 -4.15 -3.66
N GLY A 203 -6.98 -4.57 -2.42
CA GLY A 203 -7.12 -3.68 -1.26
C GLY A 203 -5.93 -2.70 -1.23
N VAL A 204 -6.21 -1.42 -1.02
CA VAL A 204 -5.18 -0.37 -1.02
C VAL A 204 -5.19 0.35 0.33
N LEU A 205 -4.04 0.39 1.01
CA LEU A 205 -3.84 1.22 2.20
C LEU A 205 -2.90 2.36 1.84
N ILE A 206 -3.33 3.60 2.12
CA ILE A 206 -2.57 4.81 1.83
C ILE A 206 -2.28 5.54 3.12
N THR A 207 -1.03 5.95 3.36
CA THR A 207 -0.73 7.00 4.32
C THR A 207 -0.24 8.24 3.59
N ASP A 208 -0.78 9.40 3.93
CA ASP A 208 -0.37 10.67 3.32
C ASP A 208 -0.66 11.84 4.26
N HIS A 209 -0.03 12.97 4.00
CA HIS A 209 -0.32 14.25 4.65
C HIS A 209 -1.23 15.16 3.79
N ASN A 210 -1.40 14.84 2.50
CA ASN A 210 -2.32 15.52 1.59
C ASN A 210 -3.75 14.98 1.77
N VAL A 211 -4.44 15.53 2.76
CA VAL A 211 -5.74 15.02 3.22
C VAL A 211 -6.80 15.05 2.14
N ARG A 212 -6.90 16.18 1.40
CA ARG A 212 -7.92 16.36 0.37
C ARG A 212 -7.78 15.34 -0.76
N GLU A 213 -6.58 15.17 -1.28
CA GLU A 213 -6.26 14.24 -2.35
C GLU A 213 -6.52 12.80 -1.94
N THR A 214 -6.17 12.46 -0.69
CA THR A 214 -6.37 11.11 -0.13
C THR A 214 -7.85 10.83 0.12
N LEU A 215 -8.57 11.72 0.81
CA LEU A 215 -10.00 11.54 1.05
C LEU A 215 -10.81 11.49 -0.25
N GLY A 216 -10.35 12.20 -1.30
CA GLY A 216 -11.00 12.20 -2.61
C GLY A 216 -11.02 10.86 -3.34
N ILE A 217 -10.18 9.90 -2.93
CA ILE A 217 -10.08 8.58 -3.57
C ILE A 217 -10.34 7.40 -2.63
N CYS A 218 -10.44 7.65 -1.33
CA CYS A 218 -10.69 6.61 -0.34
C CYS A 218 -12.17 6.24 -0.26
N ASP A 219 -12.45 4.97 -0.01
CA ASP A 219 -13.77 4.50 0.40
C ASP A 219 -13.98 4.75 1.91
N HIS A 220 -12.92 4.50 2.69
CA HIS A 220 -12.88 4.76 4.13
C HIS A 220 -11.57 5.44 4.52
N ALA A 221 -11.59 6.13 5.66
CA ALA A 221 -10.39 6.68 6.26
C ALA A 221 -10.36 6.39 7.77
N CYS A 222 -9.14 6.19 8.28
CA CYS A 222 -8.82 6.06 9.69
C CYS A 222 -7.97 7.26 10.09
N ILE A 223 -8.47 8.09 11.00
CA ILE A 223 -7.75 9.25 11.53
C ILE A 223 -7.08 8.87 12.83
N ILE A 224 -5.75 8.98 12.87
CA ILE A 224 -4.96 8.76 14.08
C ILE A 224 -4.61 10.10 14.71
N SER A 225 -4.74 10.19 16.03
CA SER A 225 -4.22 11.27 16.87
C SER A 225 -3.64 10.68 18.14
N ASP A 226 -2.49 11.19 18.59
CA ASP A 226 -1.81 10.75 19.80
C ASP A 226 -1.69 9.23 19.95
N GLY A 227 -1.34 8.54 18.85
CA GLY A 227 -1.15 7.10 18.84
C GLY A 227 -2.42 6.27 18.98
N ARG A 228 -3.59 6.85 18.81
CA ARG A 228 -4.91 6.21 18.90
C ARG A 228 -5.77 6.54 17.69
N VAL A 229 -6.71 5.68 17.40
CA VAL A 229 -7.74 5.98 16.39
C VAL A 229 -8.70 7.03 16.98
N LEU A 230 -8.76 8.20 16.34
CA LEU A 230 -9.67 9.29 16.68
C LEU A 230 -11.05 9.08 16.04
N ALA A 231 -11.06 8.70 14.77
CA ALA A 231 -12.27 8.42 14.00
C ALA A 231 -11.99 7.47 12.86
N GLN A 232 -13.00 6.69 12.45
CA GLN A 232 -13.03 5.89 11.24
C GLN A 232 -14.37 6.05 10.56
N GLY A 233 -14.38 6.04 9.23
CA GLY A 233 -15.61 6.12 8.43
C GLY A 233 -15.35 6.52 6.99
N THR A 234 -16.42 6.78 6.26
CA THR A 234 -16.38 7.34 4.92
C THR A 234 -15.77 8.74 4.91
N PRO A 235 -15.23 9.23 3.79
CA PRO A 235 -14.73 10.60 3.67
C PRO A 235 -15.74 11.65 4.16
N ALA A 236 -17.03 11.48 3.87
CA ALA A 236 -18.08 12.40 4.31
C ALA A 236 -18.23 12.42 5.84
N GLU A 237 -18.24 11.26 6.49
CA GLU A 237 -18.28 11.15 7.96
C GLU A 237 -17.05 11.79 8.60
N ILE A 238 -15.85 11.55 8.06
CA ILE A 238 -14.60 12.12 8.54
C ILE A 238 -14.61 13.65 8.47
N VAL A 239 -15.03 14.23 7.35
CA VAL A 239 -15.07 15.69 7.16
C VAL A 239 -16.08 16.36 8.07
N HIS A 240 -17.16 15.69 8.44
CA HIS A 240 -18.20 16.22 9.34
C HIS A 240 -17.92 15.93 10.82
N ASN A 241 -16.93 15.11 11.15
CA ASN A 241 -16.61 14.75 12.53
C ASN A 241 -16.00 15.97 13.27
N ALA A 242 -16.64 16.40 14.36
CA ALA A 242 -16.24 17.59 15.10
C ALA A 242 -14.84 17.46 15.72
N ASP A 243 -14.47 16.29 16.24
CA ASP A 243 -13.15 16.07 16.83
C ASP A 243 -12.05 16.06 15.76
N VAL A 244 -12.32 15.45 14.59
CA VAL A 244 -11.39 15.45 13.46
C VAL A 244 -11.16 16.88 12.95
N ARG A 245 -12.23 17.67 12.82
CA ARG A 245 -12.11 19.10 12.43
C ARG A 245 -11.28 19.88 13.43
N ARG A 246 -11.55 19.74 14.71
CA ARG A 246 -10.84 20.45 15.78
C ARG A 246 -9.35 20.09 15.83
N VAL A 247 -9.00 18.81 15.67
CA VAL A 247 -7.62 18.31 15.91
C VAL A 247 -6.77 18.29 14.64
N TYR A 248 -7.41 18.13 13.47
CA TYR A 248 -6.64 17.82 12.26
C TYR A 248 -7.02 18.65 11.03
N LEU A 249 -8.30 18.74 10.66
CA LEU A 249 -8.70 19.39 9.40
C LEU A 249 -8.77 20.91 9.48
N GLY A 250 -9.12 21.44 10.67
CA GLY A 250 -9.48 22.84 10.84
C GLY A 250 -10.95 23.12 10.48
N GLU A 251 -11.50 24.20 11.04
CA GLU A 251 -12.93 24.55 10.90
C GLU A 251 -13.34 24.88 9.46
N HIS A 252 -12.43 25.42 8.66
CA HIS A 252 -12.68 25.88 7.29
C HIS A 252 -12.36 24.84 6.21
N PHE A 253 -12.00 23.61 6.60
CA PHE A 253 -11.70 22.55 5.62
C PHE A 253 -12.92 22.24 4.75
N ARG A 254 -12.70 22.18 3.42
CA ARG A 254 -13.68 21.77 2.40
C ARG A 254 -13.01 20.78 1.45
N MET A 255 -13.76 19.77 1.05
CA MET A 255 -13.38 18.80 0.00
C MET A 255 -13.34 19.49 -1.37
#